data_8310bde731770f6ba56d455f909d85cf
#
_entry.id   8310bde731770f6ba56d455f909d85cf
#
_cell.length_a   1.000
_cell.length_b   1.000
_cell.length_c   1.000
_cell.angle_alpha   90.00
_cell.angle_beta   90.00
_cell.angle_gamma   90.00
#
_symmetry.space_group_name_H-M   'P 1'
#
loop_
_entity.id
_entity.type
_entity.pdbx_description
1 polymer ?
#
loop_
_entity_poly.entity_id
_entity_poly.type
_entity_poly.pdbx_seq_one_letter_code
_entity_poly.pdbx_strand_id
1 'polypeptide(L)'
;MHSNHPSRFARTALAAVALALAAAVPAHAETGAGSALKNTAIAGTIATWTVAALKGTPFFSCLDHGTPGNDAWGGRLAGGKDSELSYESIGVERHECKLTDVGPFSLDMSPLLAASAWQAKSGSRYNDSAWDVAFVPMMHWRYPVSAGARLDLEFGIGPAYLSESNIGNRQKGSNFQFSDHFGVGVSSADGHWRAGFAFRHISNLSIRTPNNAVDFKGVAIEWTP
;
A
#
# COMPACT_ATOMS: atom_id res chain seq x y z
N MET A 1 26.22 -16.27 17.92
CA MET A 1 25.78 -15.21 16.98
C MET A 1 25.64 -15.84 15.61
N HIS A 2 24.44 -16.29 15.21
CA HIS A 2 24.18 -16.77 13.86
C HIS A 2 23.78 -15.55 13.01
N SER A 3 24.66 -15.15 12.07
CA SER A 3 24.34 -14.14 11.07
C SER A 3 23.39 -14.80 10.05
N ASN A 4 22.08 -14.56 10.20
CA ASN A 4 21.09 -14.90 9.20
C ASN A 4 21.25 -13.94 8.00
N HIS A 5 22.25 -14.20 7.14
CA HIS A 5 22.29 -13.56 5.84
C HIS A 5 21.16 -14.15 4.98
N PRO A 6 20.24 -13.35 4.48
CA PRO A 6 19.24 -13.83 3.54
C PRO A 6 19.94 -14.50 2.37
N SER A 7 19.46 -15.67 1.99
CA SER A 7 20.05 -16.46 0.92
C SER A 7 20.08 -15.64 -0.38
N ARG A 8 21.08 -15.85 -1.23
CA ARG A 8 21.16 -15.19 -2.55
C ARG A 8 19.87 -15.38 -3.37
N PHE A 9 19.19 -16.50 -3.17
CA PHE A 9 17.89 -16.81 -3.76
C PHE A 9 16.78 -15.81 -3.37
N ALA A 10 16.69 -15.39 -2.12
CA ALA A 10 15.67 -14.43 -1.67
C ALA A 10 15.89 -13.04 -2.31
N ARG A 11 17.15 -12.62 -2.46
CA ARG A 11 17.49 -11.34 -3.11
C ARG A 11 17.15 -11.35 -4.59
N THR A 12 17.41 -12.46 -5.28
CA THR A 12 17.10 -12.61 -6.71
C THR A 12 15.57 -12.66 -6.95
N ALA A 13 14.83 -13.34 -6.07
CA ALA A 13 13.38 -13.42 -6.16
C ALA A 13 12.71 -12.04 -5.97
N LEU A 14 13.16 -11.23 -4.99
CA LEU A 14 12.61 -9.89 -4.76
C LEU A 14 12.91 -8.95 -5.93
N ALA A 15 14.13 -8.99 -6.46
CA ALA A 15 14.52 -8.21 -7.63
C ALA A 15 13.73 -8.62 -8.89
N ALA A 16 13.47 -9.92 -9.07
CA ALA A 16 12.66 -10.42 -10.17
C ALA A 16 11.19 -9.99 -10.08
N VAL A 17 10.61 -9.99 -8.87
CA VAL A 17 9.23 -9.51 -8.64
C VAL A 17 9.15 -8.00 -8.88
N ALA A 18 10.11 -7.21 -8.40
CA ALA A 18 10.17 -5.77 -8.66
C ALA A 18 10.30 -5.47 -10.16
N LEU A 19 11.12 -6.22 -10.89
CA LEU A 19 11.31 -6.07 -12.33
C LEU A 19 10.07 -6.49 -13.13
N ALA A 20 9.38 -7.56 -12.71
CA ALA A 20 8.14 -8.02 -13.33
C ALA A 20 6.99 -7.01 -13.13
N LEU A 21 6.89 -6.39 -11.95
CA LEU A 21 5.93 -5.33 -11.68
C LEU A 21 6.24 -4.07 -12.49
N ALA A 22 7.54 -3.71 -12.66
CA ALA A 22 7.94 -2.60 -13.50
C ALA A 22 7.57 -2.81 -14.99
N ALA A 23 7.69 -4.05 -15.48
CA ALA A 23 7.32 -4.40 -16.86
C ALA A 23 5.81 -4.46 -17.08
N ALA A 24 5.01 -4.63 -16.03
CA ALA A 24 3.55 -4.70 -16.08
C ALA A 24 2.86 -3.33 -16.07
N VAL A 25 3.60 -2.21 -15.93
CA VAL A 25 3.04 -0.87 -16.02
C VAL A 25 2.64 -0.61 -17.47
N PRO A 26 1.34 -0.63 -17.84
CA PRO A 26 0.93 -0.38 -19.20
C PRO A 26 1.28 1.06 -19.60
N ALA A 27 1.93 1.22 -20.74
CA ALA A 27 2.32 2.51 -21.31
C ALA A 27 1.13 3.34 -21.85
N HIS A 28 -0.09 3.08 -21.39
CA HIS A 28 -1.25 3.89 -21.76
C HIS A 28 -1.26 5.18 -20.91
N ALA A 29 -0.88 6.27 -21.55
CA ALA A 29 -0.92 7.62 -20.97
C ALA A 29 -2.37 8.05 -20.73
N GLU A 30 -2.93 7.71 -19.58
CA GLU A 30 -4.04 8.47 -19.02
C GLU A 30 -3.48 9.83 -18.57
N THR A 31 -3.94 10.91 -19.18
CA THR A 31 -3.54 12.27 -18.81
C THR A 31 -4.43 12.78 -17.68
N GLY A 32 -3.84 13.06 -16.50
CA GLY A 32 -4.54 13.65 -15.36
C GLY A 32 -3.85 13.41 -14.01
N ALA A 33 -4.28 14.13 -12.98
CA ALA A 33 -3.72 14.01 -11.62
C ALA A 33 -3.88 12.59 -11.02
N GLY A 34 -4.91 11.84 -11.42
CA GLY A 34 -5.12 10.44 -11.01
C GLY A 34 -4.02 9.52 -11.55
N SER A 35 -3.65 9.69 -12.82
CA SER A 35 -2.58 8.90 -13.43
C SER A 35 -1.21 9.18 -12.82
N ALA A 36 -0.94 10.44 -12.45
CA ALA A 36 0.30 10.80 -11.76
C ALA A 36 0.41 10.11 -10.39
N LEU A 37 -0.65 10.14 -9.58
CA LEU A 37 -0.68 9.48 -8.27
C LEU A 37 -0.56 7.96 -8.39
N LYS A 38 -1.27 7.33 -9.33
CA LYS A 38 -1.14 5.89 -9.64
C LYS A 38 0.30 5.52 -10.01
N ASN A 39 0.90 6.26 -10.94
CA ASN A 39 2.28 6.02 -11.36
C ASN A 39 3.26 6.24 -10.21
N THR A 40 3.03 7.23 -9.34
CA THR A 40 3.82 7.46 -8.13
C THR A 40 3.69 6.28 -7.16
N ALA A 41 2.48 5.78 -6.92
CA ALA A 41 2.26 4.61 -6.06
C ALA A 41 3.03 3.37 -6.57
N ILE A 42 2.86 3.03 -7.84
CA ILE A 42 3.50 1.86 -8.44
C ILE A 42 5.02 2.02 -8.50
N ALA A 43 5.51 3.13 -9.06
CA ALA A 43 6.94 3.38 -9.21
C ALA A 43 7.64 3.52 -7.85
N GLY A 44 6.99 4.19 -6.88
CA GLY A 44 7.48 4.33 -5.52
C GLY A 44 7.59 2.99 -4.80
N THR A 45 6.60 2.12 -4.94
CA THR A 45 6.62 0.75 -4.38
C THR A 45 7.76 -0.07 -5.00
N ILE A 46 7.89 -0.07 -6.34
CA ILE A 46 8.96 -0.81 -7.03
C ILE A 46 10.34 -0.30 -6.61
N ALA A 47 10.54 1.01 -6.59
CA ALA A 47 11.80 1.62 -6.15
C ALA A 47 12.14 1.24 -4.70
N THR A 48 11.15 1.29 -3.81
CA THR A 48 11.31 0.94 -2.40
C THR A 48 11.68 -0.54 -2.22
N TRP A 49 11.00 -1.45 -2.90
CA TRP A 49 11.32 -2.87 -2.87
C TRP A 49 12.71 -3.16 -3.45
N THR A 50 13.10 -2.43 -4.50
CA THR A 50 14.44 -2.54 -5.08
C THR A 50 15.52 -2.12 -4.07
N VAL A 51 15.34 -0.99 -3.38
CA VAL A 51 16.26 -0.55 -2.32
C VAL A 51 16.33 -1.59 -1.20
N ALA A 52 15.18 -2.07 -0.71
CA ALA A 52 15.14 -3.11 0.31
C ALA A 52 15.90 -4.37 -0.12
N ALA A 53 15.71 -4.84 -1.34
CA ALA A 53 16.41 -6.01 -1.89
C ALA A 53 17.92 -5.80 -2.00
N LEU A 54 18.35 -4.65 -2.53
CA LEU A 54 19.79 -4.32 -2.69
C LEU A 54 20.51 -4.20 -1.35
N LYS A 55 19.83 -3.67 -0.33
CA LYS A 55 20.37 -3.57 1.03
C LYS A 55 20.37 -4.91 1.77
N GLY A 56 19.72 -5.94 1.22
CA GLY A 56 19.65 -7.27 1.85
C GLY A 56 18.86 -7.27 3.14
N THR A 57 17.76 -6.55 3.17
CA THR A 57 16.94 -6.31 4.35
C THR A 57 16.13 -7.55 4.76
N PRO A 58 15.67 -7.63 6.03
CA PRO A 58 14.90 -8.75 6.56
C PRO A 58 13.41 -8.68 6.18
N PHE A 59 13.07 -8.43 4.90
CA PHE A 59 11.70 -8.26 4.43
C PHE A 59 10.77 -9.39 4.87
N PHE A 60 11.16 -10.64 4.66
CA PHE A 60 10.33 -11.79 5.06
C PHE A 60 10.24 -11.95 6.59
N SER A 61 11.31 -11.62 7.32
CA SER A 61 11.27 -11.65 8.78
C SER A 61 10.29 -10.62 9.34
N CYS A 62 10.14 -9.48 8.67
CA CYS A 62 9.14 -8.48 9.04
C CYS A 62 7.71 -8.96 8.84
N LEU A 63 7.46 -9.84 7.85
CA LEU A 63 6.14 -10.47 7.68
C LEU A 63 5.85 -11.49 8.79
N ASP A 64 6.87 -12.23 9.23
CA ASP A 64 6.72 -13.35 10.18
C ASP A 64 6.74 -12.88 11.65
N HIS A 65 7.74 -12.09 12.03
CA HIS A 65 8.08 -11.87 13.43
C HIS A 65 8.08 -10.41 13.90
N GLY A 66 8.00 -9.43 12.97
CA GLY A 66 8.16 -8.01 13.31
C GLY A 66 9.57 -7.67 13.82
N THR A 67 9.67 -6.56 14.52
CA THR A 67 10.90 -6.19 15.22
C THR A 67 10.92 -6.91 16.58
N PRO A 68 11.99 -7.66 16.91
CA PRO A 68 12.10 -8.28 18.22
C PRO A 68 11.87 -7.27 19.36
N GLY A 69 10.90 -7.57 20.22
CA GLY A 69 10.51 -6.68 21.33
C GLY A 69 9.43 -5.65 20.99
N ASN A 70 8.94 -5.64 19.76
CA ASN A 70 7.87 -4.73 19.33
C ASN A 70 6.88 -5.45 18.39
N ASP A 71 6.17 -6.44 18.94
CA ASP A 71 5.13 -7.22 18.25
C ASP A 71 3.73 -6.58 18.35
N ALA A 72 3.66 -5.28 18.66
CA ALA A 72 2.40 -4.59 18.81
C ALA A 72 1.64 -4.53 17.47
N TRP A 73 0.32 -4.66 17.55
CA TRP A 73 -0.61 -4.43 16.47
C TRP A 73 -1.32 -3.11 16.69
N GLY A 74 -1.38 -2.32 15.64
CA GLY A 74 -2.12 -1.07 15.61
C GLY A 74 -3.39 -1.18 14.79
N GLY A 75 -4.14 -0.10 14.81
CA GLY A 75 -5.31 0.08 13.96
C GLY A 75 -5.06 1.12 12.88
N ARG A 76 -5.72 0.95 11.73
CA ARG A 76 -5.76 1.93 10.66
C ARG A 76 -7.21 2.22 10.30
N LEU A 77 -7.56 3.50 10.23
CA LEU A 77 -8.78 3.98 9.62
C LEU A 77 -8.42 4.78 8.38
N ALA A 78 -9.09 4.50 7.27
CA ALA A 78 -8.90 5.26 6.05
C ALA A 78 -10.23 5.48 5.34
N GLY A 79 -10.31 6.53 4.56
CA GLY A 79 -11.47 6.79 3.73
C GLY A 79 -11.14 7.75 2.62
N GLY A 80 -11.86 7.62 1.51
CA GLY A 80 -11.62 8.44 0.34
C GLY A 80 -12.70 8.28 -0.71
N LYS A 81 -12.55 9.05 -1.78
CA LYS A 81 -13.50 9.05 -2.89
C LYS A 81 -12.79 9.29 -4.23
N ASP A 82 -13.40 8.79 -5.29
CA ASP A 82 -13.18 9.23 -6.66
C ASP A 82 -14.40 10.02 -7.18
N SER A 83 -14.54 10.10 -8.51
CA SER A 83 -15.68 10.80 -9.12
C SER A 83 -17.02 10.09 -8.89
N GLU A 84 -17.04 8.77 -8.71
CA GLU A 84 -18.25 7.93 -8.70
C GLU A 84 -18.42 7.11 -7.42
N LEU A 85 -17.32 6.74 -6.77
CA LEU A 85 -17.29 5.83 -5.63
C LEU A 85 -16.68 6.50 -4.41
N SER A 86 -17.09 6.07 -3.23
CA SER A 86 -16.39 6.33 -1.96
C SER A 86 -16.09 5.02 -1.26
N TYR A 87 -15.10 5.04 -0.37
CA TYR A 87 -14.82 3.92 0.52
C TYR A 87 -14.51 4.40 1.93
N GLU A 88 -14.80 3.54 2.88
CA GLU A 88 -14.35 3.61 4.27
C GLU A 88 -13.68 2.28 4.61
N SER A 89 -12.59 2.33 5.35
CA SER A 89 -11.74 1.17 5.63
C SER A 89 -11.33 1.14 7.08
N ILE A 90 -11.36 -0.07 7.64
CA ILE A 90 -10.72 -0.40 8.90
C ILE A 90 -9.66 -1.46 8.64
N GLY A 91 -8.51 -1.32 9.27
CA GLY A 91 -7.41 -2.27 9.13
C GLY A 91 -6.71 -2.53 10.45
N VAL A 92 -6.01 -3.64 10.50
CA VAL A 92 -4.99 -3.92 11.50
C VAL A 92 -3.64 -3.88 10.82
N GLU A 93 -2.71 -3.21 11.45
CA GLU A 93 -1.37 -3.00 10.94
C GLU A 93 -0.36 -3.42 11.99
N ARG A 94 0.63 -4.20 11.59
CA ARG A 94 1.67 -4.57 12.51
C ARG A 94 2.62 -3.39 12.70
N HIS A 95 3.09 -3.19 13.92
CA HIS A 95 4.06 -2.15 14.23
C HIS A 95 5.30 -2.25 13.34
N GLU A 96 5.89 -1.12 13.06
CA GLU A 96 7.00 -0.90 12.15
C GLU A 96 8.16 -1.89 12.35
N CYS A 97 8.51 -2.58 11.28
CA CYS A 97 9.73 -3.36 11.21
C CYS A 97 10.77 -2.58 10.41
N LYS A 98 11.81 -2.11 11.06
CA LYS A 98 12.88 -1.37 10.38
C LYS A 98 13.62 -2.27 9.39
N LEU A 99 13.62 -1.88 8.12
CA LEU A 99 14.34 -2.56 7.07
C LEU A 99 15.78 -2.04 6.92
N THR A 100 15.96 -0.72 6.80
CA THR A 100 17.28 -0.11 6.59
C THR A 100 17.24 1.39 6.79
N ASP A 101 18.43 2.02 6.82
CA ASP A 101 18.57 3.46 6.69
C ASP A 101 19.18 3.82 5.34
N VAL A 102 18.71 4.93 4.75
CA VAL A 102 19.21 5.50 3.50
C VAL A 102 19.43 6.99 3.70
N GLY A 103 20.66 7.38 4.01
CA GLY A 103 20.97 8.75 4.42
C GLY A 103 20.17 9.13 5.67
N PRO A 104 19.43 10.24 5.66
CA PRO A 104 18.63 10.69 6.80
C PRO A 104 17.27 9.99 6.92
N PHE A 105 16.92 9.11 5.97
CA PHE A 105 15.65 8.40 5.97
C PHE A 105 15.76 7.03 6.63
N SER A 106 14.79 6.65 7.45
CA SER A 106 14.52 5.25 7.76
C SER A 106 13.53 4.67 6.76
N LEU A 107 13.75 3.42 6.39
CA LEU A 107 12.81 2.60 5.63
C LEU A 107 12.29 1.51 6.55
N ASP A 108 10.99 1.52 6.78
CA ASP A 108 10.28 0.58 7.65
C ASP A 108 9.18 -0.13 6.87
N MET A 109 8.75 -1.29 7.33
CA MET A 109 7.63 -2.02 6.77
C MET A 109 6.60 -2.35 7.84
N SER A 110 5.32 -2.17 7.49
CA SER A 110 4.16 -2.48 8.33
C SER A 110 3.16 -3.29 7.49
N PRO A 111 3.05 -4.62 7.69
CA PRO A 111 2.02 -5.40 7.01
C PRO A 111 0.63 -4.95 7.44
N LEU A 112 -0.20 -4.58 6.47
CA LEU A 112 -1.58 -4.13 6.65
C LEU A 112 -2.55 -5.20 6.16
N LEU A 113 -3.51 -5.57 7.00
CA LEU A 113 -4.73 -6.29 6.61
C LEU A 113 -5.91 -5.35 6.80
N ALA A 114 -6.63 -5.03 5.74
CA ALA A 114 -7.73 -4.08 5.77
C ALA A 114 -9.00 -4.64 5.14
N ALA A 115 -10.16 -4.24 5.70
CA ALA A 115 -11.46 -4.43 5.11
C ALA A 115 -12.08 -3.07 4.81
N SER A 116 -12.75 -2.95 3.66
CA SER A 116 -13.34 -1.68 3.23
C SER A 116 -14.78 -1.88 2.76
N ALA A 117 -15.63 -0.92 3.05
CA ALA A 117 -16.96 -0.80 2.48
C ALA A 117 -16.92 0.28 1.37
N TRP A 118 -17.52 -0.04 0.23
CA TRP A 118 -17.62 0.85 -0.92
C TRP A 118 -19.06 1.27 -1.15
N GLN A 119 -19.25 2.50 -1.56
CA GLN A 119 -20.55 3.06 -1.89
C GLN A 119 -20.50 3.82 -3.21
N ALA A 120 -21.37 3.48 -4.14
CA ALA A 120 -21.55 4.19 -5.38
C ALA A 120 -22.50 5.38 -5.22
N LYS A 121 -22.34 6.39 -6.06
CA LYS A 121 -23.31 7.47 -6.19
C LYS A 121 -24.64 6.94 -6.74
N SER A 122 -25.75 7.58 -6.37
CA SER A 122 -27.08 7.26 -6.88
C SER A 122 -27.16 7.32 -8.40
N GLY A 123 -27.94 6.41 -9.01
CA GLY A 123 -28.10 6.31 -10.46
C GLY A 123 -27.02 5.50 -11.16
N SER A 124 -26.31 4.69 -10.43
CA SER A 124 -25.30 3.76 -10.95
C SER A 124 -25.92 2.65 -11.81
N ARG A 125 -25.13 2.12 -12.76
CA ARG A 125 -25.55 1.05 -13.68
C ARG A 125 -25.52 -0.34 -13.04
N TYR A 126 -24.59 -0.56 -12.11
CA TYR A 126 -24.36 -1.83 -11.43
C TYR A 126 -24.64 -1.73 -9.94
N ASN A 127 -24.05 -2.60 -9.12
CA ASN A 127 -24.24 -2.61 -7.69
C ASN A 127 -23.89 -1.26 -7.04
N ASP A 128 -24.72 -0.83 -6.08
CA ASP A 128 -24.50 0.44 -5.36
C ASP A 128 -23.51 0.29 -4.22
N SER A 129 -23.22 -0.92 -3.78
CA SER A 129 -22.28 -1.20 -2.69
C SER A 129 -21.45 -2.44 -2.97
N ALA A 130 -20.26 -2.47 -2.39
CA ALA A 130 -19.37 -3.62 -2.36
C ALA A 130 -18.51 -3.56 -1.10
N TRP A 131 -17.81 -4.63 -0.81
CA TRP A 131 -16.74 -4.66 0.18
C TRP A 131 -15.48 -5.27 -0.44
N ASP A 132 -14.34 -4.96 0.13
CA ASP A 132 -13.08 -5.63 -0.18
C ASP A 132 -12.29 -5.98 1.07
N VAL A 133 -11.41 -6.96 0.91
CA VAL A 133 -10.35 -7.26 1.87
C VAL A 133 -9.02 -7.21 1.11
N ALA A 134 -8.03 -6.53 1.69
CA ALA A 134 -6.72 -6.38 1.10
C ALA A 134 -5.62 -6.70 2.12
N PHE A 135 -4.57 -7.37 1.65
CA PHE A 135 -3.31 -7.53 2.39
C PHE A 135 -2.22 -6.74 1.65
N VAL A 136 -1.62 -5.77 2.32
CA VAL A 136 -0.63 -4.88 1.71
C VAL A 136 0.59 -4.74 2.62
N PRO A 137 1.79 -5.17 2.18
CA PRO A 137 3.02 -4.80 2.86
C PRO A 137 3.30 -3.30 2.62
N MET A 138 2.89 -2.49 3.59
CA MET A 138 3.10 -1.04 3.55
C MET A 138 4.56 -0.73 3.85
N MET A 139 5.17 0.14 3.07
CA MET A 139 6.54 0.62 3.20
C MET A 139 6.52 2.10 3.54
N HIS A 140 7.27 2.49 4.56
CA HIS A 140 7.33 3.85 5.07
C HIS A 140 8.74 4.41 4.97
N TRP A 141 8.90 5.50 4.22
CA TRP A 141 10.09 6.33 4.23
C TRP A 141 9.89 7.46 5.22
N ARG A 142 10.66 7.49 6.30
CA ARG A 142 10.51 8.46 7.36
C ARG A 142 11.72 9.36 7.48
N TYR A 143 11.44 10.66 7.55
CA TYR A 143 12.44 11.69 7.74
C TYR A 143 12.14 12.45 9.03
N PRO A 144 13.07 12.54 10.01
CA PRO A 144 12.86 13.27 11.25
C PRO A 144 12.78 14.78 10.94
N VAL A 145 11.66 15.42 11.28
CA VAL A 145 11.45 16.87 11.13
C VAL A 145 11.58 17.61 12.45
N SER A 146 11.39 16.91 13.57
CA SER A 146 11.62 17.43 14.93
C SER A 146 11.86 16.27 15.89
N ALA A 147 12.15 16.59 17.16
CA ALA A 147 12.32 15.57 18.20
C ALA A 147 11.04 14.72 18.43
N GLY A 148 9.85 15.24 18.10
CA GLY A 148 8.58 14.57 18.34
C GLY A 148 7.84 14.10 17.06
N ALA A 149 8.35 14.39 15.85
CA ALA A 149 7.62 14.13 14.62
C ALA A 149 8.53 13.78 13.45
N ARG A 150 8.01 12.94 12.55
CA ARG A 150 8.63 12.52 11.28
C ARG A 150 7.70 12.82 10.11
N LEU A 151 8.24 13.26 8.98
CA LEU A 151 7.56 13.18 7.70
C LEU A 151 7.53 11.71 7.28
N ASP A 152 6.40 11.25 6.76
CA ASP A 152 6.17 9.86 6.40
C ASP A 152 5.64 9.79 4.96
N LEU A 153 6.36 9.06 4.10
CA LEU A 153 5.92 8.71 2.75
C LEU A 153 5.61 7.22 2.73
N GLU A 154 4.38 6.85 2.47
CA GLU A 154 4.00 5.44 2.40
C GLU A 154 3.80 4.97 0.96
N PHE A 155 4.19 3.72 0.72
CA PHE A 155 3.98 3.00 -0.52
C PHE A 155 3.62 1.55 -0.21
N GLY A 156 2.73 0.97 -1.00
CA GLY A 156 2.41 -0.43 -0.86
C GLY A 156 1.66 -0.96 -2.08
N ILE A 157 1.83 -2.23 -2.36
CA ILE A 157 1.02 -2.97 -3.32
C ILE A 157 0.76 -4.36 -2.76
N GLY A 158 -0.48 -4.81 -2.87
CA GLY A 158 -0.85 -6.13 -2.41
C GLY A 158 -2.14 -6.65 -3.01
N PRO A 159 -2.42 -7.96 -2.85
CA PRO A 159 -3.65 -8.57 -3.32
C PRO A 159 -4.86 -8.02 -2.56
N ALA A 160 -5.96 -7.89 -3.29
CA ALA A 160 -7.27 -7.56 -2.75
C ALA A 160 -8.35 -8.45 -3.37
N TYR A 161 -9.37 -8.76 -2.59
CA TYR A 161 -10.57 -9.44 -3.04
C TYR A 161 -11.76 -8.51 -2.90
N LEU A 162 -12.45 -8.25 -4.00
CA LEU A 162 -13.64 -7.41 -4.07
C LEU A 162 -14.88 -8.30 -4.17
N SER A 163 -15.90 -8.05 -3.34
CA SER A 163 -17.14 -8.84 -3.34
C SER A 163 -17.90 -8.76 -4.67
N GLU A 164 -17.87 -7.59 -5.31
CA GLU A 164 -18.57 -7.31 -6.55
C GLU A 164 -17.59 -6.77 -7.60
N SER A 165 -17.45 -7.50 -8.71
CA SER A 165 -16.61 -7.06 -9.82
C SER A 165 -17.23 -5.90 -10.64
N ASN A 166 -18.54 -5.66 -10.46
CA ASN A 166 -19.27 -4.58 -11.12
C ASN A 166 -19.89 -3.67 -10.05
N ILE A 167 -19.39 -2.45 -9.93
CA ILE A 167 -19.87 -1.47 -8.94
C ILE A 167 -19.92 -0.07 -9.54
N GLY A 168 -20.97 0.68 -9.23
CA GLY A 168 -21.21 2.00 -9.81
C GLY A 168 -21.37 1.91 -11.33
N ASN A 169 -20.50 2.57 -12.08
CA ASN A 169 -20.39 2.43 -13.53
C ASN A 169 -19.14 1.67 -13.98
N ARG A 170 -18.49 0.97 -13.05
CA ARG A 170 -17.20 0.29 -13.26
C ARG A 170 -17.37 -1.22 -13.40
N GLN A 171 -16.68 -1.78 -14.39
CA GLN A 171 -16.53 -3.23 -14.59
C GLN A 171 -15.06 -3.61 -14.42
N LYS A 172 -14.77 -4.58 -13.56
CA LYS A 172 -13.39 -4.96 -13.23
C LYS A 172 -12.95 -6.31 -13.77
N GLY A 173 -13.85 -7.06 -14.42
CA GLY A 173 -13.57 -8.34 -15.06
C GLY A 173 -13.15 -9.46 -14.10
N SER A 174 -12.90 -9.16 -12.82
CA SER A 174 -12.45 -10.09 -11.80
C SER A 174 -12.72 -9.54 -10.41
N ASN A 175 -13.01 -10.43 -9.44
CA ASN A 175 -13.07 -10.10 -8.02
C ASN A 175 -11.65 -9.99 -7.41
N PHE A 176 -10.68 -10.69 -7.99
CA PHE A 176 -9.28 -10.52 -7.61
C PHE A 176 -8.72 -9.23 -8.20
N GLN A 177 -8.19 -8.39 -7.31
CA GLN A 177 -7.64 -7.07 -7.62
C GLN A 177 -6.27 -6.92 -6.96
N PHE A 178 -5.59 -5.83 -7.30
CA PHE A 178 -4.46 -5.30 -6.55
C PHE A 178 -4.85 -3.96 -5.95
N SER A 179 -4.36 -3.71 -4.74
CA SER A 179 -4.53 -2.45 -4.02
C SER A 179 -3.17 -1.78 -3.93
N ASP A 180 -3.00 -0.70 -4.69
CA ASP A 180 -1.78 0.09 -4.72
C ASP A 180 -1.99 1.33 -3.86
N HIS A 181 -1.05 1.60 -2.97
CA HIS A 181 -1.12 2.69 -2.00
C HIS A 181 0.02 3.68 -2.20
N PHE A 182 -0.31 4.94 -2.02
CA PHE A 182 0.62 6.04 -1.86
C PHE A 182 0.07 7.00 -0.81
N GLY A 183 0.92 7.49 0.08
CA GLY A 183 0.51 8.48 1.07
C GLY A 183 1.64 9.42 1.47
N VAL A 184 1.22 10.58 1.97
CA VAL A 184 2.11 11.58 2.56
C VAL A 184 1.50 12.04 3.87
N GLY A 185 2.25 11.94 4.95
CA GLY A 185 1.73 12.27 6.27
C GLY A 185 2.81 12.66 7.27
N VAL A 186 2.37 12.77 8.49
CA VAL A 186 3.23 12.98 9.66
C VAL A 186 2.98 11.84 10.63
N SER A 187 4.04 11.30 11.19
CA SER A 187 4.01 10.32 12.28
C SER A 187 4.73 10.86 13.52
N SER A 188 4.34 10.36 14.69
CA SER A 188 5.10 10.60 15.91
C SER A 188 6.49 9.94 15.84
N ALA A 189 7.46 10.49 16.56
CA ALA A 189 8.82 9.96 16.58
C ALA A 189 8.92 8.54 17.17
N ASP A 190 8.00 8.18 18.06
CA ASP A 190 7.87 6.86 18.67
C ASP A 190 7.07 5.86 17.84
N GLY A 191 6.41 6.31 16.75
CA GLY A 191 5.62 5.46 15.87
C GLY A 191 4.20 5.17 16.35
N HIS A 192 3.74 5.77 17.47
CA HIS A 192 2.43 5.48 18.02
C HIS A 192 1.26 6.00 17.19
N TRP A 193 1.45 7.04 16.39
CA TRP A 193 0.41 7.54 15.51
C TRP A 193 0.96 8.08 14.19
N ARG A 194 0.14 8.01 13.19
CA ARG A 194 0.34 8.63 11.87
C ARG A 194 -0.98 9.19 11.36
N ALA A 195 -0.92 10.31 10.66
CA ALA A 195 -2.05 10.86 9.92
C ALA A 195 -1.58 11.52 8.63
N GLY A 196 -2.34 11.38 7.55
CA GLY A 196 -1.96 11.97 6.28
C GLY A 196 -2.93 11.77 5.14
N PHE A 197 -2.55 12.30 4.01
CA PHE A 197 -3.18 12.03 2.73
C PHE A 197 -2.95 10.56 2.34
N ALA A 198 -3.99 9.92 1.82
CA ALA A 198 -3.93 8.56 1.31
C ALA A 198 -4.53 8.51 -0.11
N PHE A 199 -3.78 7.93 -1.01
CA PHE A 199 -4.21 7.54 -2.35
C PHE A 199 -4.27 6.02 -2.42
N ARG A 200 -5.36 5.48 -2.99
CA ARG A 200 -5.54 4.05 -3.20
C ARG A 200 -6.03 3.78 -4.60
N HIS A 201 -5.25 3.02 -5.37
CA HIS A 201 -5.61 2.53 -6.69
C HIS A 201 -6.02 1.06 -6.61
N ILE A 202 -7.15 0.71 -7.22
CA ILE A 202 -7.64 -0.67 -7.27
C ILE A 202 -7.81 -1.09 -8.72
N SER A 203 -7.07 -2.11 -9.13
CA SER A 203 -7.16 -2.68 -10.48
C SER A 203 -6.73 -4.15 -10.50
N ASN A 204 -7.05 -4.86 -11.56
CA ASN A 204 -6.59 -6.25 -11.74
C ASN A 204 -5.32 -6.34 -12.61
N LEU A 205 -4.56 -5.26 -12.76
CA LEU A 205 -3.35 -5.16 -13.60
C LEU A 205 -3.58 -5.61 -15.06
N SER A 206 -4.81 -5.49 -15.56
CA SER A 206 -5.23 -5.94 -16.89
C SER A 206 -5.09 -7.47 -17.12
N ILE A 207 -5.02 -8.28 -16.05
CA ILE A 207 -5.05 -9.74 -16.13
C ILE A 207 -6.37 -10.23 -16.74
N ARG A 208 -7.45 -9.48 -16.52
CA ARG A 208 -8.76 -9.69 -17.13
C ARG A 208 -9.38 -8.38 -17.58
N THR A 209 -10.07 -8.43 -18.73
CA THR A 209 -10.85 -7.30 -19.27
C THR A 209 -12.35 -7.51 -19.03
N PRO A 210 -13.10 -6.42 -18.81
CA PRO A 210 -12.67 -5.03 -18.67
C PRO A 210 -11.93 -4.79 -17.34
N ASN A 211 -11.05 -3.79 -17.30
CA ASN A 211 -10.34 -3.37 -16.08
C ASN A 211 -10.53 -1.87 -15.83
N ASN A 212 -11.77 -1.48 -15.46
CA ASN A 212 -12.04 -0.10 -15.05
C ASN A 212 -11.51 0.14 -13.63
N ALA A 213 -10.30 0.63 -13.54
CA ALA A 213 -9.65 0.94 -12.28
C ALA A 213 -10.39 2.03 -11.48
N VAL A 214 -10.12 2.09 -10.17
CA VAL A 214 -10.64 3.14 -9.27
C VAL A 214 -9.48 3.79 -8.55
N ASP A 215 -9.51 5.13 -8.47
CA ASP A 215 -8.49 5.99 -7.88
C ASP A 215 -9.08 6.78 -6.71
N PHE A 216 -9.06 6.23 -5.53
CA PHE A 216 -9.53 6.92 -4.33
C PHE A 216 -8.48 7.90 -3.81
N LYS A 217 -8.94 9.10 -3.43
CA LYS A 217 -8.16 10.13 -2.76
C LYS A 217 -8.83 10.46 -1.44
N GLY A 218 -8.07 10.48 -0.37
CA GLY A 218 -8.62 10.68 0.95
C GLY A 218 -7.57 10.82 2.04
N VAL A 219 -7.89 10.30 3.21
CA VAL A 219 -7.04 10.38 4.40
C VAL A 219 -6.92 9.03 5.08
N ALA A 220 -5.83 8.84 5.81
CA ALA A 220 -5.63 7.72 6.71
C ALA A 220 -5.11 8.20 8.06
N ILE A 221 -5.52 7.49 9.11
CA ILE A 221 -5.02 7.64 10.48
C ILE A 221 -4.64 6.25 10.98
N GLU A 222 -3.48 6.14 11.58
CA GLU A 222 -2.94 4.93 12.17
C GLU A 222 -2.60 5.19 13.63
N TRP A 223 -2.76 4.17 14.46
CA TRP A 223 -2.34 4.22 15.86
C TRP A 223 -1.87 2.84 16.31
N THR A 224 -0.83 2.83 17.12
CA THR A 224 -0.29 1.65 17.80
C THR A 224 -0.25 1.94 19.29
N PRO A 225 -0.81 1.07 20.13
CA PRO A 225 -0.84 1.26 21.60
C PRO A 225 0.55 1.38 22.22
#